data_6a72dbc1c7b67c14c40320cdad524368
#
_entry.id   6a72dbc1c7b67c14c40320cdad524368
#
_cell.length_a   1.000
_cell.length_b   1.000
_cell.length_c   1.000
_cell.angle_alpha   90.00
_cell.angle_beta   90.00
_cell.angle_gamma   90.00
#
_symmetry.space_group_name_H-M   'P 1'
#
loop_
_entity.id
_entity.type
_entity.pdbx_description
1 polymer ?
#
loop_
_entity_poly.entity_id
_entity_poly.type
_entity_poly.pdbx_seq_one_letter_code
_entity_poly.pdbx_strand_id
1 'polypeptide(L)'
;MMHARIIGPFSEVAMTDRKHVLLAPLALALALALTACTTTDPWTGEPQTSRAAVGAAVGAAAGAAAGAISGDGSRERRKRALIGAGVGALAGAGVGAYMDRQEERLRRDLAETGVSVTRVGDRLVLNMPGNITFATDRAEISAGFHPVLDSVSRVLDEFDRTVIDIAGHTDSTGAADYNQDLSVRRAESVGSYLISRDVDARRIITRGLGETRPAATNETDQGRRMNRRVELVLEPIVES
;
A
#
# COMPACT_ATOMS: atom_id res chain seq x y z
N MET A 1 64.16 -3.73 64.32
CA MET A 1 62.70 -3.95 64.50
C MET A 1 61.99 -2.91 63.64
N MET A 2 61.56 -3.36 62.49
CA MET A 2 60.89 -2.47 61.49
C MET A 2 59.63 -3.10 61.02
N HIS A 3 58.50 -2.48 61.40
CA HIS A 3 57.18 -2.98 60.98
C HIS A 3 56.83 -2.32 59.64
N ALA A 4 56.74 -3.12 58.58
CA ALA A 4 56.23 -2.71 57.31
C ALA A 4 54.69 -2.83 57.28
N ARG A 5 53.95 -1.73 57.10
CA ARG A 5 52.50 -1.73 56.80
C ARG A 5 52.30 -1.90 55.31
N ILE A 6 51.61 -2.93 54.95
CA ILE A 6 51.13 -3.17 53.60
C ILE A 6 49.81 -2.43 53.46
N ILE A 7 49.78 -1.40 52.58
CA ILE A 7 48.57 -0.74 52.15
C ILE A 7 48.08 -1.44 50.89
N GLY A 8 46.94 -2.10 50.97
CA GLY A 8 46.26 -2.72 49.80
C GLY A 8 45.58 -1.66 48.93
N PRO A 9 45.45 -1.90 47.63
CA PRO A 9 44.83 -0.92 46.72
C PRO A 9 43.32 -0.84 46.93
N PHE A 10 42.84 0.39 47.07
CA PHE A 10 41.45 0.75 47.03
C PHE A 10 40.88 0.39 45.64
N SER A 11 39.89 -0.48 45.61
CA SER A 11 39.11 -0.73 44.41
C SER A 11 38.20 0.45 44.10
N GLU A 12 38.49 1.15 43.03
CA GLU A 12 37.60 2.15 42.42
C GLU A 12 36.33 1.44 41.96
N VAL A 13 35.26 1.64 42.70
CA VAL A 13 33.91 1.28 42.24
C VAL A 13 33.53 2.31 41.18
N ALA A 14 33.62 1.90 39.92
CA ALA A 14 33.15 2.69 38.81
C ALA A 14 31.67 3.04 39.00
N MET A 15 31.37 4.31 39.21
CA MET A 15 30.00 4.86 39.18
C MET A 15 29.45 4.72 37.76
N THR A 16 28.80 3.61 37.47
CA THR A 16 28.06 3.42 36.23
C THR A 16 26.92 4.45 36.19
N ASP A 17 26.99 5.34 35.23
CA ASP A 17 26.04 6.43 35.06
C ASP A 17 24.62 5.86 34.94
N ARG A 18 23.75 6.21 35.91
CA ARG A 18 22.34 5.75 36.00
C ARG A 18 21.51 6.00 34.72
N LYS A 19 21.98 6.86 33.85
CA LYS A 19 21.33 7.20 32.59
C LYS A 19 21.45 6.08 31.56
N HIS A 20 22.54 5.32 31.53
CA HIS A 20 22.75 4.22 30.61
C HIS A 20 22.00 2.95 31.02
N VAL A 21 21.75 2.74 32.30
CA VAL A 21 21.01 1.57 32.82
C VAL A 21 19.53 1.62 32.46
N LEU A 22 18.93 2.80 32.26
CA LEU A 22 17.52 2.95 31.85
C LEU A 22 17.34 3.00 30.34
N LEU A 23 18.37 3.31 29.55
CA LEU A 23 18.28 3.35 28.09
C LEU A 23 18.38 1.96 27.43
N ALA A 24 19.13 1.05 28.05
CA ALA A 24 19.31 -0.31 27.51
C ALA A 24 18.01 -1.14 27.47
N PRO A 25 17.17 -1.20 28.52
CA PRO A 25 15.89 -1.93 28.44
C PRO A 25 14.87 -1.26 27.53
N LEU A 26 14.92 0.07 27.37
CA LEU A 26 14.03 0.79 26.48
C LEU A 26 14.39 0.53 25.00
N ALA A 27 15.68 0.49 24.67
CA ALA A 27 16.17 0.14 23.34
C ALA A 27 15.85 -1.33 22.98
N LEU A 28 16.00 -2.25 23.95
CA LEU A 28 15.67 -3.66 23.76
C LEU A 28 14.16 -3.89 23.59
N ALA A 29 13.33 -3.18 24.36
CA ALA A 29 11.87 -3.23 24.20
C ALA A 29 11.41 -2.67 22.84
N LEU A 30 12.06 -1.60 22.34
CA LEU A 30 11.78 -1.02 21.05
C LEU A 30 12.21 -1.96 19.90
N ALA A 31 13.35 -2.64 20.04
CA ALA A 31 13.82 -3.63 19.06
C ALA A 31 12.93 -4.87 19.01
N LEU A 32 12.44 -5.34 20.16
CA LEU A 32 11.49 -6.47 20.24
C LEU A 32 10.10 -6.10 19.68
N ALA A 33 9.67 -4.86 19.80
CA ALA A 33 8.41 -4.39 19.22
C ALA A 33 8.48 -4.35 17.67
N LEU A 34 9.63 -4.08 17.09
CA LEU A 34 9.82 -4.05 15.64
C LEU A 34 9.79 -5.46 14.99
N THR A 35 10.22 -6.49 15.72
CA THR A 35 10.18 -7.88 15.22
C THR A 35 8.78 -8.51 15.25
N ALA A 36 7.88 -8.00 16.09
CA ALA A 36 6.52 -8.51 16.21
C ALA A 36 5.59 -8.05 15.07
N CYS A 37 6.03 -7.14 14.19
CA CYS A 37 5.25 -6.55 13.11
C CYS A 37 5.59 -7.12 11.72
N THR A 38 6.29 -8.25 11.64
CA THR A 38 6.54 -8.94 10.38
C THR A 38 5.42 -9.92 10.09
N THR A 39 4.82 -9.80 8.91
CA THR A 39 3.92 -10.79 8.33
C THR A 39 4.65 -11.53 7.22
N THR A 40 4.38 -12.80 7.07
CA THR A 40 4.92 -13.58 5.96
C THR A 40 4.06 -13.37 4.73
N ASP A 41 4.67 -13.06 3.59
CA ASP A 41 3.96 -13.01 2.30
C ASP A 41 3.42 -14.42 2.00
N PRO A 42 2.10 -14.59 1.84
CA PRO A 42 1.50 -15.90 1.63
C PRO A 42 1.91 -16.56 0.30
N TRP A 43 2.51 -15.81 -0.64
CA TRP A 43 2.88 -16.29 -1.97
C TRP A 43 4.38 -16.57 -2.12
N THR A 44 5.23 -15.76 -1.48
CA THR A 44 6.69 -15.91 -1.58
C THR A 44 7.30 -16.55 -0.34
N GLY A 45 6.58 -16.61 0.78
CA GLY A 45 7.09 -17.06 2.05
C GLY A 45 8.11 -16.11 2.71
N GLU A 46 8.35 -14.93 2.10
CA GLU A 46 9.31 -13.96 2.62
C GLU A 46 8.71 -13.12 3.75
N PRO A 47 9.50 -12.78 4.79
CA PRO A 47 9.04 -11.89 5.85
C PRO A 47 8.88 -10.47 5.30
N GLN A 48 7.67 -9.93 5.38
CA GLN A 48 7.35 -8.54 5.04
C GLN A 48 6.95 -7.76 6.28
N THR A 49 7.33 -6.48 6.33
CA THR A 49 6.79 -5.58 7.35
C THR A 49 5.33 -5.30 7.02
N SER A 50 4.43 -5.58 7.96
CA SER A 50 3.00 -5.33 7.78
C SER A 50 2.74 -3.85 7.48
N ARG A 51 1.88 -3.57 6.49
CA ARG A 51 1.56 -2.20 6.08
C ARG A 51 0.81 -1.44 7.16
N ALA A 52 0.05 -2.17 7.99
CA ALA A 52 -0.55 -1.62 9.18
C ALA A 52 0.52 -1.11 10.16
N ALA A 53 1.65 -1.83 10.30
CA ALA A 53 2.76 -1.38 11.14
C ALA A 53 3.46 -0.14 10.55
N VAL A 54 3.64 -0.08 9.21
CA VAL A 54 4.20 1.10 8.54
C VAL A 54 3.24 2.28 8.68
N GLY A 55 1.95 2.09 8.43
CA GLY A 55 0.93 3.13 8.61
C GLY A 55 0.86 3.63 10.04
N ALA A 56 0.93 2.73 11.03
CA ALA A 56 0.97 3.09 12.44
C ALA A 56 2.22 3.93 12.79
N ALA A 57 3.39 3.56 12.25
CA ALA A 57 4.63 4.30 12.50
C ALA A 57 4.61 5.70 11.89
N VAL A 58 4.13 5.83 10.63
CA VAL A 58 3.98 7.12 9.93
C VAL A 58 2.94 7.99 10.63
N GLY A 59 1.76 7.43 10.96
CA GLY A 59 0.70 8.13 11.66
C GLY A 59 1.12 8.57 13.05
N ALA A 60 1.88 7.75 13.80
CA ALA A 60 2.42 8.09 15.10
C ALA A 60 3.42 9.26 15.01
N ALA A 61 4.31 9.26 14.01
CA ALA A 61 5.28 10.33 13.80
C ALA A 61 4.57 11.65 13.44
N ALA A 62 3.62 11.63 12.53
CA ALA A 62 2.84 12.81 12.13
C ALA A 62 1.98 13.35 13.29
N GLY A 63 1.28 12.46 14.01
CA GLY A 63 0.47 12.82 15.17
C GLY A 63 1.30 13.36 16.34
N ALA A 64 2.50 12.80 16.58
CA ALA A 64 3.43 13.31 17.59
C ALA A 64 3.91 14.72 17.24
N ALA A 65 4.26 14.97 15.96
CA ALA A 65 4.68 16.28 15.49
C ALA A 65 3.56 17.31 15.67
N ALA A 66 2.34 17.00 15.22
CA ALA A 66 1.18 17.89 15.37
C ALA A 66 0.87 18.17 16.85
N GLY A 67 0.90 17.14 17.71
CA GLY A 67 0.69 17.29 19.15
C GLY A 67 1.77 18.12 19.85
N ALA A 68 3.01 18.02 19.41
CA ALA A 68 4.12 18.79 19.98
C ALA A 68 4.04 20.27 19.66
N ILE A 69 3.50 20.65 18.50
CA ILE A 69 3.36 22.06 18.10
C ILE A 69 2.24 22.75 18.90
N SER A 70 1.21 22.01 19.30
CA SER A 70 -0.02 22.56 19.88
C SER A 70 0.04 22.83 21.40
N GLY A 71 1.14 22.51 22.10
CA GLY A 71 1.21 22.55 23.57
C GLY A 71 1.92 23.77 24.13
N ASP A 72 1.34 24.41 25.16
CA ASP A 72 1.99 25.44 25.96
C ASP A 72 2.77 24.81 27.15
N GLY A 73 4.10 24.95 27.10
CA GLY A 73 5.00 24.37 28.10
C GLY A 73 5.49 22.95 27.79
N SER A 74 6.66 22.57 28.33
CA SER A 74 7.37 21.34 28.00
C SER A 74 6.62 20.05 28.38
N ARG A 75 5.92 20.06 29.51
CA ARG A 75 5.15 18.91 30.00
C ARG A 75 3.89 18.70 29.19
N GLU A 76 3.16 19.78 28.88
CA GLU A 76 1.95 19.75 28.08
C GLU A 76 2.21 19.38 26.64
N ARG A 77 3.26 19.92 26.03
CA ARG A 77 3.72 19.50 24.68
C ARG A 77 4.03 18.00 24.60
N ARG A 78 4.73 17.47 25.61
CA ARG A 78 5.05 16.04 25.67
C ARG A 78 3.78 15.19 25.78
N LYS A 79 2.81 15.59 26.62
CA LYS A 79 1.52 14.90 26.78
C LYS A 79 0.72 14.91 25.48
N ARG A 80 0.60 16.06 24.82
CA ARG A 80 -0.15 16.19 23.56
C ARG A 80 0.55 15.46 22.42
N ALA A 81 1.88 15.45 22.37
CA ALA A 81 2.65 14.66 21.41
C ALA A 81 2.39 13.15 21.56
N LEU A 82 2.31 12.64 22.79
CA LEU A 82 1.99 11.23 23.05
C LEU A 82 0.55 10.88 22.67
N ILE A 83 -0.42 11.77 22.96
CA ILE A 83 -1.80 11.58 22.54
C ILE A 83 -1.92 11.63 21.02
N GLY A 84 -1.28 12.63 20.38
CA GLY A 84 -1.28 12.76 18.92
C GLY A 84 -0.63 11.58 18.22
N ALA A 85 0.49 11.06 18.77
CA ALA A 85 1.13 9.85 18.25
C ALA A 85 0.22 8.64 18.32
N GLY A 86 -0.53 8.46 19.41
CA GLY A 86 -1.48 7.36 19.58
C GLY A 86 -2.63 7.43 18.59
N VAL A 87 -3.25 8.61 18.45
CA VAL A 87 -4.34 8.82 17.48
C VAL A 87 -3.87 8.65 16.03
N GLY A 88 -2.72 9.25 15.68
CA GLY A 88 -2.15 9.13 14.34
C GLY A 88 -1.76 7.69 13.99
N ALA A 89 -1.20 6.93 14.95
CA ALA A 89 -0.88 5.51 14.75
C ALA A 89 -2.13 4.67 14.48
N LEU A 90 -3.21 4.90 15.20
CA LEU A 90 -4.47 4.19 15.01
C LEU A 90 -5.11 4.50 13.66
N ALA A 91 -5.11 5.76 13.23
CA ALA A 91 -5.62 6.15 11.91
C ALA A 91 -4.81 5.51 10.79
N GLY A 92 -3.47 5.61 10.82
CA GLY A 92 -2.58 5.01 9.83
C GLY A 92 -2.66 3.48 9.81
N ALA A 93 -2.73 2.82 10.99
CA ALA A 93 -2.91 1.38 11.08
C ALA A 93 -4.26 0.93 10.53
N GLY A 94 -5.31 1.73 10.72
CA GLY A 94 -6.66 1.44 10.19
C GLY A 94 -6.68 1.40 8.67
N VAL A 95 -6.08 2.38 8.00
CA VAL A 95 -5.96 2.42 6.53
C VAL A 95 -5.10 1.26 6.03
N GLY A 96 -3.91 1.04 6.63
CA GLY A 96 -3.03 -0.06 6.27
C GLY A 96 -3.73 -1.41 6.37
N ALA A 97 -4.35 -1.71 7.51
CA ALA A 97 -5.06 -2.97 7.73
C ALA A 97 -6.27 -3.15 6.79
N TYR A 98 -6.96 -2.07 6.44
CA TYR A 98 -8.05 -2.11 5.47
C TYR A 98 -7.55 -2.52 4.09
N MET A 99 -6.49 -1.84 3.62
CA MET A 99 -5.89 -2.12 2.32
C MET A 99 -5.22 -3.51 2.28
N ASP A 100 -4.60 -3.97 3.37
CA ASP A 100 -4.01 -5.32 3.45
C ASP A 100 -5.09 -6.40 3.28
N ARG A 101 -6.25 -6.26 3.92
CA ARG A 101 -7.38 -7.19 3.75
C ARG A 101 -7.97 -7.14 2.34
N GLN A 102 -8.09 -5.95 1.74
CA GLN A 102 -8.55 -5.80 0.36
C GLN A 102 -7.58 -6.47 -0.61
N GLU A 103 -6.27 -6.28 -0.42
CA GLU A 103 -5.22 -6.91 -1.22
C GLU A 103 -5.28 -8.44 -1.15
N GLU A 104 -5.34 -8.98 0.08
CA GLU A 104 -5.43 -10.43 0.29
C GLU A 104 -6.69 -11.02 -0.36
N ARG A 105 -7.82 -10.35 -0.24
CA ARG A 105 -9.07 -10.78 -0.86
C ARG A 105 -8.97 -10.78 -2.39
N LEU A 106 -8.48 -9.69 -2.98
CA LEU A 106 -8.27 -9.58 -4.43
C LEU A 106 -7.30 -10.65 -4.94
N ARG A 107 -6.16 -10.86 -4.30
CA ARG A 107 -5.21 -11.89 -4.70
C ARG A 107 -5.80 -13.29 -4.66
N ARG A 108 -6.59 -13.59 -3.64
CA ARG A 108 -7.26 -14.90 -3.50
C ARG A 108 -8.30 -15.10 -4.59
N ASP A 109 -9.17 -14.12 -4.82
CA ASP A 109 -10.29 -14.25 -5.74
C ASP A 109 -9.86 -14.13 -7.21
N LEU A 110 -8.69 -13.53 -7.48
CA LEU A 110 -8.12 -13.35 -8.82
C LEU A 110 -6.96 -14.32 -9.12
N ALA A 111 -6.66 -15.25 -8.24
CA ALA A 111 -5.66 -16.29 -8.52
C ALA A 111 -5.98 -17.01 -9.83
N GLU A 112 -4.96 -17.24 -10.67
CA GLU A 112 -5.07 -17.96 -11.96
C GLU A 112 -5.95 -17.30 -13.04
N THR A 113 -6.50 -16.09 -12.79
CA THR A 113 -7.32 -15.36 -13.77
C THR A 113 -6.51 -14.60 -14.83
N GLY A 114 -5.20 -14.48 -14.63
CA GLY A 114 -4.31 -13.64 -15.43
C GLY A 114 -4.28 -12.16 -15.03
N VAL A 115 -5.07 -11.75 -14.04
CA VAL A 115 -5.00 -10.40 -13.45
C VAL A 115 -3.94 -10.39 -12.36
N SER A 116 -3.01 -9.42 -12.42
CA SER A 116 -2.03 -9.23 -11.36
C SER A 116 -2.47 -8.14 -10.38
N VAL A 117 -2.24 -8.37 -9.08
CA VAL A 117 -2.51 -7.42 -8.01
C VAL A 117 -1.17 -7.00 -7.40
N THR A 118 -0.83 -5.72 -7.54
CA THR A 118 0.43 -5.15 -7.05
C THR A 118 0.15 -4.02 -6.07
N ARG A 119 0.87 -4.00 -4.96
CA ARG A 119 0.81 -2.91 -4.00
C ARG A 119 1.86 -1.84 -4.31
N VAL A 120 1.45 -0.57 -4.36
CA VAL A 120 2.33 0.58 -4.55
C VAL A 120 2.01 1.63 -3.47
N GLY A 121 2.78 1.63 -2.40
CA GLY A 121 2.46 2.45 -1.22
C GLY A 121 1.11 2.04 -0.61
N ASP A 122 0.20 2.98 -0.47
CA ASP A 122 -1.16 2.74 0.04
C ASP A 122 -2.18 2.40 -1.06
N ARG A 123 -1.75 2.27 -2.31
CA ARG A 123 -2.61 1.95 -3.45
C ARG A 123 -2.45 0.51 -3.88
N LEU A 124 -3.53 -0.07 -4.40
CA LEU A 124 -3.50 -1.35 -5.10
C LEU A 124 -3.66 -1.12 -6.59
N VAL A 125 -2.85 -1.76 -7.40
CA VAL A 125 -2.92 -1.72 -8.86
C VAL A 125 -3.28 -3.11 -9.37
N LEU A 126 -4.44 -3.23 -9.98
CA LEU A 126 -4.88 -4.43 -10.70
C LEU A 126 -4.54 -4.22 -12.17
N ASN A 127 -3.68 -5.06 -12.72
CA ASN A 127 -3.36 -5.05 -14.14
C ASN A 127 -4.13 -6.16 -14.86
N MET A 128 -4.99 -5.76 -15.80
CA MET A 128 -5.82 -6.63 -16.63
C MET A 128 -5.26 -6.67 -18.05
N PRO A 129 -4.61 -7.76 -18.48
CA PRO A 129 -4.09 -7.88 -19.83
C PRO A 129 -5.21 -7.78 -20.88
N GLY A 130 -5.00 -6.91 -21.88
CA GLY A 130 -6.02 -6.60 -22.88
C GLY A 130 -6.47 -7.78 -23.73
N ASN A 131 -5.58 -8.75 -23.96
CA ASN A 131 -5.88 -9.94 -24.76
C ASN A 131 -6.86 -10.93 -24.12
N ILE A 132 -7.00 -10.90 -22.79
CA ILE A 132 -8.01 -11.72 -22.07
C ILE A 132 -9.26 -10.89 -21.76
N THR A 133 -9.08 -9.57 -21.59
CA THR A 133 -10.17 -8.65 -21.24
C THR A 133 -11.06 -8.31 -22.44
N PHE A 134 -10.47 -8.11 -23.64
CA PHE A 134 -11.17 -7.67 -24.85
C PHE A 134 -10.80 -8.53 -26.06
N ALA A 135 -11.68 -8.57 -27.05
CA ALA A 135 -11.30 -9.05 -28.38
C ALA A 135 -10.39 -8.03 -29.08
N THR A 136 -9.64 -8.49 -30.10
CA THR A 136 -8.72 -7.62 -30.86
C THR A 136 -9.46 -6.42 -31.43
N ASP A 137 -8.88 -5.23 -31.25
CA ASP A 137 -9.42 -3.92 -31.70
C ASP A 137 -10.84 -3.59 -31.20
N ARG A 138 -11.28 -4.26 -30.14
CA ARG A 138 -12.59 -4.04 -29.55
C ARG A 138 -12.47 -3.47 -28.14
N ALA A 139 -13.55 -2.84 -27.70
CA ALA A 139 -13.72 -2.34 -26.34
C ALA A 139 -14.78 -3.15 -25.57
N GLU A 140 -15.50 -4.05 -26.26
CA GLU A 140 -16.44 -4.95 -25.59
C GLU A 140 -15.68 -5.98 -24.76
N ILE A 141 -16.10 -6.15 -23.51
CA ILE A 141 -15.50 -7.11 -22.58
C ILE A 141 -15.80 -8.53 -23.09
N SER A 142 -14.77 -9.35 -23.15
CA SER A 142 -14.89 -10.75 -23.55
C SER A 142 -15.79 -11.52 -22.56
N ALA A 143 -16.67 -12.35 -23.06
CA ALA A 143 -17.59 -13.13 -22.22
C ALA A 143 -16.86 -13.97 -21.16
N GLY A 144 -15.69 -14.52 -21.50
CA GLY A 144 -14.84 -15.27 -20.56
C GLY A 144 -14.23 -14.42 -19.45
N PHE A 145 -14.23 -13.10 -19.58
CA PHE A 145 -13.68 -12.20 -18.55
C PHE A 145 -14.74 -11.65 -17.58
N HIS A 146 -16.03 -11.81 -17.89
CA HIS A 146 -17.11 -11.40 -16.99
C HIS A 146 -17.02 -12.00 -15.60
N PRO A 147 -16.75 -13.31 -15.39
CA PRO A 147 -16.58 -13.88 -14.05
C PRO A 147 -15.45 -13.27 -13.24
N VAL A 148 -14.38 -12.82 -13.93
CA VAL A 148 -13.25 -12.13 -13.30
C VAL A 148 -13.69 -10.76 -12.78
N LEU A 149 -14.38 -9.98 -13.62
CA LEU A 149 -14.93 -8.69 -13.23
C LEU A 149 -16.03 -8.80 -12.15
N ASP A 150 -16.82 -9.88 -12.16
CA ASP A 150 -17.77 -10.19 -11.08
C ASP A 150 -17.04 -10.44 -9.74
N SER A 151 -15.87 -11.06 -9.77
CA SER A 151 -15.05 -11.24 -8.58
C SER A 151 -14.46 -9.90 -8.10
N VAL A 152 -13.97 -9.08 -9.03
CA VAL A 152 -13.50 -7.72 -8.72
C VAL A 152 -14.62 -6.88 -8.12
N SER A 153 -15.81 -6.85 -8.71
CA SER A 153 -16.94 -6.04 -8.24
C SER A 153 -17.35 -6.43 -6.83
N ARG A 154 -17.42 -7.72 -6.49
CA ARG A 154 -17.73 -8.18 -5.13
C ARG A 154 -16.75 -7.66 -4.09
N VAL A 155 -15.45 -7.66 -4.43
CA VAL A 155 -14.43 -7.12 -3.52
C VAL A 155 -14.53 -5.61 -3.42
N LEU A 156 -14.83 -4.90 -4.51
CA LEU A 156 -14.99 -3.45 -4.51
C LEU A 156 -16.27 -3.00 -3.76
N ASP A 157 -17.30 -3.83 -3.72
CA ASP A 157 -18.51 -3.61 -2.94
C ASP A 157 -18.23 -3.86 -1.44
N GLU A 158 -17.57 -4.97 -1.09
CA GLU A 158 -17.13 -5.28 0.28
C GLU A 158 -16.19 -4.19 0.85
N PHE A 159 -15.32 -3.63 0.00
CA PHE A 159 -14.35 -2.60 0.36
C PHE A 159 -14.73 -1.26 -0.28
N ASP A 160 -15.71 -0.59 0.29
CA ASP A 160 -16.35 0.61 -0.25
C ASP A 160 -15.56 1.93 -0.06
N ARG A 161 -14.49 1.92 0.76
CA ARG A 161 -13.69 3.12 1.09
C ARG A 161 -12.46 3.30 0.21
N THR A 162 -12.60 3.02 -1.09
CA THR A 162 -11.55 3.28 -2.08
C THR A 162 -12.11 4.01 -3.30
N VAL A 163 -11.37 4.96 -3.85
CA VAL A 163 -11.57 5.49 -5.20
C VAL A 163 -10.99 4.50 -6.19
N ILE A 164 -11.64 4.33 -7.32
CA ILE A 164 -11.30 3.38 -8.38
C ILE A 164 -10.96 4.16 -9.64
N ASP A 165 -9.67 4.29 -9.95
CA ASP A 165 -9.18 4.96 -11.16
C ASP A 165 -8.88 3.89 -12.22
N ILE A 166 -9.62 3.91 -13.32
CA ILE A 166 -9.54 2.93 -14.42
C ILE A 166 -8.82 3.57 -15.60
N ALA A 167 -7.63 3.10 -15.91
CA ALA A 167 -6.81 3.61 -17.00
C ALA A 167 -6.69 2.58 -18.13
N GLY A 168 -7.13 2.95 -19.34
CA GLY A 168 -6.93 2.14 -20.54
C GLY A 168 -5.62 2.48 -21.23
N HIS A 169 -4.94 1.47 -21.76
CA HIS A 169 -3.66 1.59 -22.49
C HIS A 169 -3.69 0.78 -23.78
N THR A 170 -2.93 1.25 -24.78
CA THR A 170 -2.66 0.54 -26.03
C THR A 170 -1.16 0.32 -26.22
N ASP A 171 -0.77 -0.47 -27.18
CA ASP A 171 0.58 -0.39 -27.75
C ASP A 171 0.64 0.75 -28.80
N SER A 172 1.81 0.95 -29.40
CA SER A 172 2.06 1.99 -30.40
C SER A 172 1.69 1.57 -31.85
N THR A 173 0.89 0.52 -32.02
CA THR A 173 0.46 0.09 -33.35
C THR A 173 -0.75 0.90 -33.79
N GLY A 174 -0.66 1.54 -34.95
CA GLY A 174 -1.75 2.35 -35.52
C GLY A 174 -1.63 3.85 -35.25
N ALA A 175 -2.70 4.59 -35.49
CA ALA A 175 -2.75 6.03 -35.27
C ALA A 175 -2.92 6.36 -33.78
N ALA A 176 -2.20 7.39 -33.31
CA ALA A 176 -2.23 7.78 -31.89
C ALA A 176 -3.65 8.20 -31.44
N ASP A 177 -4.39 8.94 -32.29
CA ASP A 177 -5.76 9.35 -31.97
C ASP A 177 -6.70 8.15 -31.84
N TYR A 178 -6.56 7.15 -32.73
CA TYR A 178 -7.32 5.91 -32.63
C TYR A 178 -6.99 5.15 -31.35
N ASN A 179 -5.72 5.05 -31.00
CA ASN A 179 -5.24 4.43 -29.75
C ASN A 179 -5.78 5.15 -28.53
N GLN A 180 -5.81 6.48 -28.56
CA GLN A 180 -6.39 7.28 -27.49
C GLN A 180 -7.89 6.96 -27.31
N ASP A 181 -8.67 7.01 -28.38
CA ASP A 181 -10.11 6.71 -28.35
C ASP A 181 -10.41 5.27 -27.93
N LEU A 182 -9.62 4.29 -28.42
CA LEU A 182 -9.78 2.89 -28.04
C LEU A 182 -9.52 2.69 -26.54
N SER A 183 -8.51 3.35 -26.00
CA SER A 183 -8.15 3.28 -24.58
C SER A 183 -9.23 3.87 -23.69
N VAL A 184 -9.85 5.00 -24.08
CA VAL A 184 -11.00 5.60 -23.39
C VAL A 184 -12.17 4.62 -23.35
N ARG A 185 -12.59 4.10 -24.52
CA ARG A 185 -13.73 3.16 -24.62
C ARG A 185 -13.50 1.91 -23.78
N ARG A 186 -12.27 1.38 -23.71
CA ARG A 186 -11.95 0.21 -22.87
C ARG A 186 -12.07 0.49 -21.38
N ALA A 187 -11.57 1.65 -20.93
CA ALA A 187 -11.72 2.06 -19.55
C ALA A 187 -13.19 2.26 -19.16
N GLU A 188 -13.98 2.89 -20.05
CA GLU A 188 -15.42 3.12 -19.87
C GLU A 188 -16.21 1.81 -19.85
N SER A 189 -15.85 0.82 -20.70
CA SER A 189 -16.50 -0.49 -20.68
C SER A 189 -16.32 -1.22 -19.36
N VAL A 190 -15.09 -1.20 -18.80
CA VAL A 190 -14.83 -1.78 -17.48
C VAL A 190 -15.56 -1.01 -16.39
N GLY A 191 -15.52 0.33 -16.41
CA GLY A 191 -16.21 1.17 -15.43
C GLY A 191 -17.73 0.93 -15.44
N SER A 192 -18.34 0.92 -16.64
CA SER A 192 -19.77 0.65 -16.82
C SER A 192 -20.16 -0.76 -16.34
N TYR A 193 -19.31 -1.75 -16.58
CA TYR A 193 -19.53 -3.10 -16.08
C TYR A 193 -19.55 -3.15 -14.55
N LEU A 194 -18.56 -2.53 -13.89
CA LEU A 194 -18.50 -2.49 -12.43
C LEU A 194 -19.72 -1.77 -11.83
N ILE A 195 -20.17 -0.67 -12.45
CA ILE A 195 -21.39 0.05 -12.04
C ILE A 195 -22.62 -0.87 -12.19
N SER A 196 -22.70 -1.66 -13.25
CA SER A 196 -23.80 -2.64 -13.45
C SER A 196 -23.80 -3.78 -12.44
N ARG A 197 -22.74 -3.90 -11.65
CA ARG A 197 -22.54 -4.86 -10.54
C ARG A 197 -22.54 -4.16 -9.17
N ASP A 198 -23.30 -3.08 -9.04
CA ASP A 198 -23.56 -2.34 -7.79
C ASP A 198 -22.36 -1.57 -7.20
N VAL A 199 -21.24 -1.46 -7.93
CA VAL A 199 -20.15 -0.58 -7.51
C VAL A 199 -20.57 0.89 -7.68
N ASP A 200 -20.47 1.69 -6.62
CA ASP A 200 -20.89 3.10 -6.62
C ASP A 200 -20.15 3.91 -7.70
N ALA A 201 -20.91 4.46 -8.66
CA ALA A 201 -20.39 5.24 -9.77
C ALA A 201 -19.57 6.47 -9.31
N ARG A 202 -19.85 7.03 -8.12
CA ARG A 202 -19.10 8.18 -7.57
C ARG A 202 -17.66 7.84 -7.21
N ARG A 203 -17.35 6.58 -7.05
CA ARG A 203 -16.01 6.08 -6.75
C ARG A 203 -15.19 5.80 -8.01
N ILE A 204 -15.82 5.77 -9.19
CA ILE A 204 -15.19 5.35 -10.44
C ILE A 204 -14.76 6.56 -11.27
N ILE A 205 -13.50 6.58 -11.66
CA ILE A 205 -12.91 7.53 -12.58
C ILE A 205 -12.35 6.73 -13.76
N THR A 206 -12.72 7.09 -14.98
CA THR A 206 -12.21 6.42 -16.20
C THR A 206 -11.36 7.38 -17.02
N ARG A 207 -10.28 6.88 -17.59
CA ARG A 207 -9.41 7.64 -18.49
C ARG A 207 -8.72 6.75 -19.52
N GLY A 208 -8.54 7.27 -20.72
CA GLY A 208 -7.68 6.68 -21.73
C GLY A 208 -6.31 7.33 -21.70
N LEU A 209 -5.27 6.52 -21.78
CA LEU A 209 -3.88 6.96 -21.85
C LEU A 209 -3.22 6.57 -23.18
N GLY A 210 -3.97 5.88 -24.06
CA GLY A 210 -3.47 5.45 -25.36
C GLY A 210 -2.11 4.73 -25.22
N GLU A 211 -1.17 5.09 -26.08
CA GLU A 211 0.21 4.57 -26.10
C GLU A 211 1.20 5.39 -25.26
N THR A 212 0.75 6.47 -24.57
CA THR A 212 1.64 7.46 -23.95
C THR A 212 2.35 6.96 -22.70
N ARG A 213 1.88 5.87 -22.09
CA ARG A 213 2.46 5.27 -20.87
C ARG A 213 2.72 3.78 -21.05
N PRO A 214 3.74 3.40 -21.83
CA PRO A 214 4.09 2.01 -22.04
C PRO A 214 4.65 1.37 -20.76
N ALA A 215 4.25 0.14 -20.47
CA ALA A 215 4.81 -0.69 -19.39
C ALA A 215 6.06 -1.45 -19.85
N ALA A 216 6.21 -1.68 -21.18
CA ALA A 216 7.33 -2.37 -21.79
C ALA A 216 7.65 -1.75 -23.15
N THR A 217 8.76 -2.18 -23.76
CA THR A 217 9.11 -1.73 -25.11
C THR A 217 8.05 -2.13 -26.15
N ASN A 218 7.74 -1.23 -27.09
CA ASN A 218 6.84 -1.51 -28.22
C ASN A 218 7.54 -2.26 -29.38
N GLU A 219 8.85 -2.46 -29.29
CA GLU A 219 9.62 -3.11 -30.37
C GLU A 219 9.33 -4.62 -30.47
N THR A 220 8.97 -5.26 -29.37
CA THR A 220 8.70 -6.69 -29.31
C THR A 220 7.21 -6.99 -29.18
N ASP A 221 6.75 -8.13 -29.74
CA ASP A 221 5.36 -8.58 -29.58
C ASP A 221 4.99 -8.82 -28.10
N GLN A 222 5.93 -9.28 -27.30
CA GLN A 222 5.74 -9.45 -25.87
C GLN A 222 5.50 -8.12 -25.18
N GLY A 223 6.33 -7.11 -25.45
CA GLY A 223 6.19 -5.79 -24.88
C GLY A 223 4.88 -5.12 -25.30
N ARG A 224 4.50 -5.22 -26.59
CA ARG A 224 3.21 -4.73 -27.07
C ARG A 224 2.04 -5.39 -26.34
N ARG A 225 2.08 -6.71 -26.11
CA ARG A 225 1.05 -7.39 -25.30
C ARG A 225 0.94 -6.85 -23.89
N MET A 226 2.06 -6.50 -23.24
CA MET A 226 2.08 -5.89 -21.91
C MET A 226 1.53 -4.46 -21.92
N ASN A 227 1.73 -3.73 -23.01
CA ASN A 227 1.20 -2.37 -23.17
C ASN A 227 -0.31 -2.34 -23.38
N ARG A 228 -0.88 -3.31 -24.09
CA ARG A 228 -2.34 -3.46 -24.24
C ARG A 228 -2.94 -3.99 -22.94
N ARG A 229 -3.38 -3.09 -22.05
CA ARG A 229 -3.91 -3.42 -20.72
C ARG A 229 -4.94 -2.39 -20.24
N VAL A 230 -5.68 -2.77 -19.23
CA VAL A 230 -6.42 -1.83 -18.38
C VAL A 230 -5.88 -1.98 -16.96
N GLU A 231 -5.59 -0.87 -16.32
CA GLU A 231 -5.19 -0.80 -14.92
C GLU A 231 -6.33 -0.23 -14.08
N LEU A 232 -6.65 -0.90 -12.96
CA LEU A 232 -7.49 -0.34 -11.91
C LEU A 232 -6.59 0.04 -10.75
N VAL A 233 -6.56 1.31 -10.41
CA VAL A 233 -5.84 1.81 -9.24
C VAL A 233 -6.86 2.08 -8.13
N LEU A 234 -6.71 1.37 -7.01
CA LEU A 234 -7.54 1.53 -5.83
C LEU A 234 -6.81 2.41 -4.82
N GLU A 235 -7.35 3.58 -4.55
CA GLU A 235 -6.79 4.54 -3.60
C GLU A 235 -7.70 4.65 -2.37
N PRO A 236 -7.17 4.53 -1.14
CA PRO A 236 -8.00 4.65 0.05
C PRO A 236 -8.56 6.08 0.20
N ILE A 237 -9.84 6.18 0.54
CA ILE A 237 -10.47 7.45 0.93
C ILE A 237 -10.04 7.72 2.37
N VAL A 238 -9.20 8.74 2.56
CA VAL A 238 -8.82 9.25 3.88
C VAL A 238 -9.68 10.48 4.18
N GLU A 239 -10.49 10.39 5.24
CA GLU A 239 -11.18 11.55 5.76
C GLU A 239 -10.13 12.49 6.40
N SER A 240 -10.04 13.72 5.89
CA SER A 240 -9.15 14.77 6.38
C SER A 240 -9.75 15.53 7.54
#